data_cb460f59e201b5d54d33d0ff10394b5f
#
_entry.id   cb460f59e201b5d54d33d0ff10394b5f
#
_cell.length_a   1.000
_cell.length_b   1.000
_cell.length_c   1.000
_cell.angle_alpha   90.00
_cell.angle_beta   90.00
_cell.angle_gamma   90.00
#
_symmetry.space_group_name_H-M   'P 1'
#
loop_
_entity.id
_entity.type
_entity.pdbx_description
1 polymer ?
#
loop_
_entity_poly.entity_id
_entity_poly.type
_entity_poly.pdbx_seq_one_letter_code
_entity_poly.pdbx_strand_id
1 'polypeptide(L)'
;MWIGWIELDIRLGDVHSLKTKRSIVRPIVTELRRRFQVTAAETAHLDKHRRAGIGASIVAADRAHVVEVLDAIEQLIAYHPEVEVLAARRHMVTADD
;
A
#
# COMPACT_ATOMS: atom_id res chain seq x y z
N MET A 1 -22.48 -1.90 1.69
CA MET A 1 -21.14 -2.02 1.05
C MET A 1 -20.18 -1.08 1.72
N TRP A 2 -19.03 -1.61 2.11
CA TRP A 2 -17.95 -0.81 2.68
C TRP A 2 -16.82 -0.65 1.68
N ILE A 3 -16.23 0.54 1.65
CA ILE A 3 -15.07 0.86 0.84
C ILE A 3 -13.97 1.35 1.78
N GLY A 4 -12.80 0.77 1.68
CA GLY A 4 -11.66 1.21 2.46
C GLY A 4 -10.44 1.44 1.58
N TRP A 5 -9.57 2.37 2.00
CA TRP A 5 -8.28 2.55 1.36
C TRP A 5 -7.20 2.83 2.40
N ILE A 6 -5.98 2.54 2.02
CA ILE A 6 -4.78 2.86 2.78
C ILE A 6 -3.72 3.40 1.82
N GLU A 7 -3.00 4.42 2.24
CA GLU A 7 -1.82 4.91 1.52
C GLU A 7 -0.66 4.97 2.49
N LEU A 8 0.45 4.34 2.12
CA LEU A 8 1.67 4.34 2.91
C LEU A 8 2.72 5.17 2.20
N ASP A 9 3.32 6.08 2.95
CA ASP A 9 4.48 6.84 2.52
C ASP A 9 5.71 6.09 3.02
N ILE A 10 6.55 5.63 2.10
CA ILE A 10 7.69 4.78 2.46
C ILE A 10 8.99 5.40 1.98
N ARG A 11 10.06 5.07 2.72
CA ARG A 11 11.43 5.38 2.33
C ARG A 11 12.16 4.09 2.01
N LEU A 12 12.89 4.13 0.90
CA LEU A 12 13.75 3.04 0.46
C LEU A 12 15.18 3.34 0.91
N GLY A 13 15.96 2.28 1.14
CA GLY A 13 17.33 2.40 1.60
C GLY A 13 18.29 2.91 0.53
N ASP A 14 19.27 2.11 0.20
CA ASP A 14 20.37 2.50 -0.70
C ASP A 14 19.95 2.29 -2.18
N VAL A 15 19.08 3.17 -2.66
CA VAL A 15 18.53 3.12 -4.01
C VAL A 15 18.92 4.38 -4.76
N HIS A 16 19.57 4.23 -5.92
CA HIS A 16 20.14 5.33 -6.68
C HIS A 16 19.58 5.49 -8.09
N SER A 17 18.54 4.71 -8.45
CA SER A 17 17.91 4.82 -9.75
C SER A 17 16.42 4.46 -9.66
N LEU A 18 15.64 4.96 -10.62
CA LEU A 18 14.23 4.58 -10.73
C LEU A 18 14.09 3.10 -11.08
N LYS A 19 15.02 2.55 -11.85
CA LYS A 19 15.01 1.12 -12.20
C LYS A 19 15.13 0.25 -10.95
N THR A 20 16.09 0.56 -10.06
CA THR A 20 16.26 -0.16 -8.81
C THR A 20 15.03 0.01 -7.91
N LYS A 21 14.50 1.23 -7.81
CA LYS A 21 13.28 1.48 -7.05
C LYS A 21 12.12 0.61 -7.55
N ARG A 22 11.91 0.53 -8.86
CA ARG A 22 10.83 -0.26 -9.43
C ARG A 22 10.99 -1.75 -9.14
N SER A 23 12.22 -2.23 -9.06
CA SER A 23 12.49 -3.64 -8.72
C SER A 23 12.06 -3.98 -7.30
N ILE A 24 11.91 -3.00 -6.42
CA ILE A 24 11.44 -3.16 -5.04
C ILE A 24 9.93 -2.91 -4.96
N VAL A 25 9.45 -1.82 -5.53
CA VAL A 25 8.06 -1.36 -5.37
C VAL A 25 7.07 -2.21 -6.17
N ARG A 26 7.39 -2.58 -7.41
CA ARG A 26 6.48 -3.35 -8.25
C ARG A 26 6.12 -4.73 -7.67
N PRO A 27 7.07 -5.50 -7.14
CA PRO A 27 6.71 -6.76 -6.49
C PRO A 27 5.80 -6.58 -5.28
N ILE A 28 5.98 -5.51 -4.51
CA ILE A 28 5.10 -5.21 -3.38
C ILE A 28 3.67 -4.97 -3.87
N VAL A 29 3.50 -4.10 -4.86
CA VAL A 29 2.18 -3.79 -5.43
C VAL A 29 1.52 -5.05 -6.01
N THR A 30 2.29 -5.86 -6.73
CA THR A 30 1.79 -7.11 -7.31
C THR A 30 1.34 -8.08 -6.23
N GLU A 31 2.10 -8.20 -5.15
CA GLU A 31 1.74 -9.09 -4.04
C GLU A 31 0.48 -8.63 -3.33
N LEU A 32 0.31 -7.31 -3.13
CA LEU A 32 -0.92 -6.79 -2.54
C LEU A 32 -2.14 -7.18 -3.36
N ARG A 33 -2.06 -7.02 -4.67
CA ARG A 33 -3.16 -7.38 -5.58
C ARG A 33 -3.48 -8.87 -5.51
N ARG A 34 -2.45 -9.70 -5.54
CA ARG A 34 -2.61 -11.15 -5.59
C ARG A 34 -3.08 -11.71 -4.25
N ARG A 35 -2.48 -11.25 -3.15
CA ARG A 35 -2.73 -11.82 -1.83
C ARG A 35 -4.03 -11.35 -1.22
N PHE A 36 -4.38 -10.08 -1.41
CA PHE A 36 -5.52 -9.46 -0.73
C PHE A 36 -6.69 -9.15 -1.66
N GLN A 37 -6.54 -9.39 -2.97
CA GLN A 37 -7.58 -9.09 -3.96
C GLN A 37 -8.03 -7.64 -3.88
N VAL A 38 -7.08 -6.74 -3.75
CA VAL A 38 -7.30 -5.29 -3.70
C VAL A 38 -6.84 -4.65 -4.99
N THR A 39 -7.32 -3.44 -5.25
CA THR A 39 -6.69 -2.55 -6.21
C THR A 39 -5.50 -1.89 -5.54
N ALA A 40 -4.34 -1.91 -6.17
CA ALA A 40 -3.13 -1.32 -5.60
C ALA A 40 -2.27 -0.67 -6.67
N ALA A 41 -1.55 0.38 -6.29
CA ALA A 41 -0.67 1.11 -7.20
C ALA A 41 0.36 1.91 -6.41
N GLU A 42 1.43 2.32 -7.09
CA GLU A 42 2.28 3.39 -6.58
C GLU A 42 1.56 4.71 -6.82
N THR A 43 1.38 5.52 -5.76
CA THR A 43 0.48 6.68 -5.79
C THR A 43 1.18 8.02 -5.63
N ALA A 44 2.45 8.04 -5.20
CA ALA A 44 3.16 9.28 -4.94
C ALA A 44 4.66 9.10 -5.10
N HIS A 45 5.38 10.21 -5.30
CA HIS A 45 6.83 10.25 -5.42
C HIS A 45 7.38 9.40 -6.56
N LEU A 46 6.63 9.33 -7.66
CA LEU A 46 6.95 8.45 -8.80
C LEU A 46 8.33 8.72 -9.40
N ASP A 47 8.80 9.95 -9.32
CA ASP A 47 10.09 10.40 -9.87
C ASP A 47 11.24 10.40 -8.85
N LYS A 48 10.99 10.01 -7.60
CA LYS A 48 12.00 9.98 -6.55
C LYS A 48 12.56 8.58 -6.36
N HIS A 49 13.87 8.48 -6.12
CA HIS A 49 14.53 7.18 -5.99
C HIS A 49 14.29 6.50 -4.65
N ARG A 50 14.21 7.29 -3.57
CA ARG A 50 14.19 6.77 -2.21
C ARG A 50 12.89 7.00 -1.47
N ARG A 51 11.85 7.42 -2.19
CA ARG A 51 10.52 7.64 -1.64
C ARG A 51 9.49 7.01 -2.57
N ALA A 52 8.44 6.46 -1.99
CA ALA A 52 7.29 5.98 -2.73
C ALA A 52 6.03 6.12 -1.90
N GLY A 53 4.91 6.35 -2.57
CA GLY A 53 3.61 6.17 -1.97
C GLY A 53 2.99 4.91 -2.54
N ILE A 54 2.48 4.03 -1.69
CA ILE A 54 1.78 2.82 -2.12
C ILE A 54 0.36 2.91 -1.59
N GLY A 55 -0.61 2.86 -2.51
CA GLY A 55 -2.01 2.90 -2.18
C GLY A 55 -2.71 1.59 -2.52
N ALA A 56 -3.71 1.25 -1.72
CA ALA A 56 -4.57 0.09 -1.97
C ALA A 56 -5.99 0.39 -1.53
N SER A 57 -6.96 -0.19 -2.24
CA SER A 57 -8.36 -0.05 -1.87
C SER A 57 -9.11 -1.37 -1.98
N ILE A 58 -10.15 -1.51 -1.16
CA ILE A 58 -10.96 -2.72 -1.08
C ILE A 58 -12.43 -2.36 -0.94
N VAL A 59 -13.26 -3.17 -1.55
CA VAL A 59 -14.71 -3.16 -1.37
C VAL A 59 -15.11 -4.46 -0.67
N ALA A 60 -15.94 -4.37 0.36
CA ALA A 60 -16.42 -5.55 1.09
C ALA A 60 -17.84 -5.31 1.64
N ALA A 61 -18.50 -6.41 1.96
CA ALA A 61 -19.84 -6.34 2.55
C ALA A 61 -19.79 -5.90 4.02
N ASP A 62 -18.63 -6.04 4.68
CA ASP A 62 -18.53 -5.93 6.12
C ASP A 62 -17.29 -5.11 6.50
N ARG A 63 -17.49 -4.19 7.44
CA ARG A 63 -16.44 -3.26 7.88
C ARG A 63 -15.27 -4.00 8.53
N ALA A 64 -15.54 -5.03 9.32
CA ALA A 64 -14.48 -5.76 10.02
C ALA A 64 -13.50 -6.40 9.04
N HIS A 65 -14.00 -6.91 7.91
CA HIS A 65 -13.13 -7.47 6.88
C HIS A 65 -12.24 -6.40 6.24
N VAL A 66 -12.78 -5.21 5.99
CA VAL A 66 -11.99 -4.09 5.48
C VAL A 66 -10.85 -3.75 6.45
N VAL A 67 -11.15 -3.62 7.74
CA VAL A 67 -10.13 -3.34 8.76
C VAL A 67 -9.06 -4.41 8.78
N GLU A 68 -9.46 -5.68 8.75
CA GLU A 68 -8.55 -6.82 8.76
C GLU A 68 -7.58 -6.78 7.57
N VAL A 69 -8.10 -6.50 6.37
CA VAL A 69 -7.28 -6.43 5.16
C VAL A 69 -6.33 -5.24 5.21
N LEU A 70 -6.81 -4.06 5.61
CA LEU A 70 -5.95 -2.87 5.70
C LEU A 70 -4.85 -3.06 6.75
N ASP A 71 -5.14 -3.69 7.88
CA ASP A 71 -4.13 -4.03 8.89
C ASP A 71 -3.08 -4.97 8.31
N ALA A 72 -3.50 -5.99 7.57
CA ALA A 72 -2.58 -6.96 6.97
C ALA A 72 -1.68 -6.32 5.91
N ILE A 73 -2.21 -5.42 5.11
CA ILE A 73 -1.44 -4.67 4.11
C ILE A 73 -0.37 -3.81 4.80
N GLU A 74 -0.75 -3.08 5.83
CA GLU A 74 0.20 -2.24 6.56
C GLU A 74 1.32 -3.08 7.16
N GLN A 75 1.01 -4.21 7.76
CA GLN A 75 2.00 -5.10 8.34
C GLN A 75 2.93 -5.69 7.28
N LEU A 76 2.40 -6.13 6.15
CA LEU A 76 3.22 -6.69 5.07
C LEU A 76 4.27 -5.69 4.61
N ILE A 77 3.88 -4.44 4.41
CA ILE A 77 4.80 -3.40 3.96
C ILE A 77 5.77 -3.01 5.08
N ALA A 78 5.29 -2.87 6.32
CA ALA A 78 6.13 -2.49 7.46
C ALA A 78 7.24 -3.51 7.74
N TYR A 79 6.98 -4.79 7.50
CA TYR A 79 7.96 -5.85 7.71
C TYR A 79 8.89 -6.09 6.54
N HIS A 80 8.70 -5.39 5.43
CA HIS A 80 9.57 -5.55 4.27
C HIS A 80 10.97 -5.00 4.60
N PRO A 81 12.04 -5.80 4.40
CA PRO A 81 13.38 -5.45 4.89
C PRO A 81 13.99 -4.22 4.20
N GLU A 82 13.55 -3.88 2.99
CA GLU A 82 14.10 -2.77 2.22
C GLU A 82 13.29 -1.48 2.35
N VAL A 83 12.29 -1.46 3.23
CA VAL A 83 11.30 -0.39 3.30
C VAL A 83 11.17 0.11 4.74
N GLU A 84 11.10 1.43 4.90
CA GLU A 84 10.71 2.07 6.15
C GLU A 84 9.39 2.82 5.94
N VAL A 85 8.39 2.52 6.74
CA VAL A 85 7.10 3.24 6.68
C VAL A 85 7.24 4.55 7.43
N LEU A 86 7.08 5.66 6.72
CA LEU A 86 7.15 7.01 7.30
C LEU A 86 5.79 7.48 7.80
N ALA A 87 4.73 7.10 7.11
CA ALA A 87 3.37 7.47 7.47
C ALA A 87 2.40 6.48 6.83
N ALA A 88 1.27 6.25 7.49
CA ALA A 88 0.17 5.45 6.96
C ALA A 88 -1.13 6.21 7.19
N ARG A 89 -1.93 6.35 6.14
CA ARG A 89 -3.25 6.99 6.21
C ARG A 89 -4.27 6.00 5.69
N ARG A 90 -5.42 5.96 6.34
CA ARG A 90 -6.54 5.12 5.88
C ARG A 90 -7.87 5.82 6.09
N HIS A 91 -8.84 5.41 5.31
CA HIS A 91 -10.20 5.90 5.43
C HIS A 91 -11.17 4.79 5.03
N MET A 92 -12.32 4.78 5.69
CA MET A 92 -13.38 3.82 5.38
C MET A 92 -14.71 4.56 5.29
N VAL A 93 -15.50 4.22 4.29
CA VAL A 93 -16.85 4.78 4.11
C VAL A 93 -17.82 3.64 3.79
N THR A 94 -19.07 3.85 4.14
CA THR A 94 -20.13 2.97 3.68
C THR A 94 -20.91 3.65 2.56
N ALA A 95 -21.36 2.86 1.60
CA ALA A 95 -22.13 3.38 0.46
C ALA A 95 -23.49 3.90 0.87
N ASP A 96 -23.92 3.65 2.12
CA ASP A 96 -25.18 4.13 2.65
C ASP A 96 -25.05 5.53 3.29
N ASP A 97 -23.88 6.05 3.37
CA ASP A 97 -23.62 7.40 3.94
C ASP A 97 -23.88 8.51 2.93
#